data_82ea8fb52bcb83050ff2cc12596e368a
#
_entry.id   82ea8fb52bcb83050ff2cc12596e368a
#
_cell.length_a   1.000
_cell.length_b   1.000
_cell.length_c   1.000
_cell.angle_alpha   90.00
_cell.angle_beta   90.00
_cell.angle_gamma   90.00
#
_symmetry.space_group_name_H-M   'P 1'
#
loop_
_entity.id
_entity.type
_entity.pdbx_description
1 polymer ?
#
loop_
_entity_poly.entity_id
_entity_poly.type
_entity_poly.pdbx_seq_one_letter_code
_entity_poly.pdbx_strand_id
1 'polypeptide(L)'
;YWLDIANTKSLVKEPKLLERLLEVQEEKLSARLVNSSRLAKELLSSKDEIILPLHYIEEDYDVKLNVEELKRSMQSWLSRVKSLVTECLENSSEPPEMLFITGGMSLSPIVKKELLDMLPGLPLMEGDAFNSVCEGLGIQAAKLSNNSLT
;
A
#
# COMPACT_ATOMS: atom_id res chain seq x y z
N TYR A 1 -12.63 -8.60 15.65
CA TYR A 1 -11.94 -9.86 15.29
C TYR A 1 -10.53 -9.96 15.87
N TRP A 2 -10.33 -9.50 17.08
CA TRP A 2 -9.10 -9.73 17.87
C TRP A 2 -9.37 -10.94 18.77
N LEU A 3 -9.65 -12.05 18.12
CA LEU A 3 -9.98 -13.31 18.73
C LEU A 3 -8.75 -13.93 19.35
N ASP A 4 -8.82 -14.20 20.66
CA ASP A 4 -8.22 -15.35 21.33
C ASP A 4 -6.77 -15.72 20.91
N ILE A 5 -5.95 -14.68 20.64
CA ILE A 5 -4.53 -14.84 20.36
C ILE A 5 -3.86 -15.55 21.55
N ALA A 6 -4.34 -15.32 22.77
CA ALA A 6 -3.85 -15.99 23.98
C ALA A 6 -4.01 -17.53 23.92
N ASN A 7 -5.06 -18.02 23.25
CA ASN A 7 -5.32 -19.46 23.13
C ASN A 7 -4.52 -20.13 21.99
N THR A 8 -3.86 -19.36 21.12
CA THR A 8 -3.05 -19.88 20.02
C THR A 8 -1.57 -20.06 20.37
N LYS A 9 -1.14 -19.76 21.60
CA LYS A 9 0.28 -19.83 22.02
C LYS A 9 0.96 -21.16 21.70
N SER A 10 0.24 -22.27 21.78
CA SER A 10 0.79 -23.61 21.50
C SER A 10 0.97 -23.93 20.01
N LEU A 11 0.40 -23.13 19.10
CA LEU A 11 0.41 -23.37 17.65
C LEU A 11 1.38 -22.45 16.90
N VAL A 12 1.98 -21.49 17.60
CA VAL A 12 2.84 -20.47 16.98
C VAL A 12 4.27 -20.96 16.89
N LYS A 13 4.86 -20.85 15.68
CA LYS A 13 6.26 -21.23 15.43
C LYS A 13 7.26 -20.36 16.20
N GLU A 14 6.89 -19.09 16.46
CA GLU A 14 7.74 -18.10 17.13
C GLU A 14 6.98 -17.42 18.26
N PRO A 15 7.01 -17.99 19.49
CA PRO A 15 6.25 -17.46 20.64
C PRO A 15 6.55 -15.99 20.96
N LYS A 16 7.80 -15.56 20.77
CA LYS A 16 8.23 -14.18 21.05
C LYS A 16 7.52 -13.15 20.15
N LEU A 17 7.21 -13.48 18.90
CA LEU A 17 6.44 -12.59 18.02
C LEU A 17 4.99 -12.43 18.50
N LEU A 18 4.42 -13.50 19.06
CA LEU A 18 3.09 -13.44 19.63
C LEU A 18 3.06 -12.58 20.89
N GLU A 19 4.07 -12.69 21.76
CA GLU A 19 4.19 -11.86 22.95
C GLU A 19 4.26 -10.38 22.61
N ARG A 20 5.08 -10.00 21.61
CA ARG A 20 5.14 -8.64 21.07
C ARG A 20 3.82 -8.14 20.51
N LEU A 21 3.06 -9.02 19.83
CA LEU A 21 1.75 -8.68 19.30
C LEU A 21 0.74 -8.42 20.43
N LEU A 22 0.79 -9.20 21.50
CA LEU A 22 -0.03 -8.98 22.70
C LEU A 22 0.33 -7.66 23.38
N GLU A 23 1.62 -7.35 23.52
CA GLU A 23 2.10 -6.06 24.05
C GLU A 23 1.55 -4.89 23.24
N VAL A 24 1.63 -4.97 21.91
CA VAL A 24 1.04 -3.95 21.02
C VAL A 24 -0.47 -3.76 21.26
N GLN A 25 -1.18 -4.83 21.56
CA GLN A 25 -2.61 -4.79 21.83
C GLN A 25 -2.91 -4.20 23.22
N GLU A 26 -2.24 -4.68 24.26
CA GLU A 26 -2.44 -4.27 25.66
C GLU A 26 -2.09 -2.79 25.85
N GLU A 27 -0.95 -2.36 25.33
CA GLU A 27 -0.46 -1.00 25.40
C GLU A 27 -1.08 -0.05 24.34
N LYS A 28 -2.04 -0.54 23.54
CA LYS A 28 -2.75 0.24 22.48
C LYS A 28 -1.82 0.89 21.46
N LEU A 29 -0.71 0.22 21.13
CA LEU A 29 0.34 0.71 20.22
C LEU A 29 0.00 0.52 18.73
N SER A 30 -1.17 0.00 18.39
CA SER A 30 -1.58 -0.33 17.00
C SER A 30 -1.41 0.84 16.03
N ALA A 31 -1.82 2.05 16.43
CA ALA A 31 -1.67 3.24 15.58
C ALA A 31 -0.19 3.58 15.32
N ARG A 32 0.67 3.40 16.32
CA ARG A 32 2.11 3.62 16.21
C ARG A 32 2.77 2.59 15.29
N LEU A 33 2.36 1.32 15.40
CA LEU A 33 2.84 0.24 14.53
C LEU A 33 2.41 0.47 13.07
N VAL A 34 1.17 0.90 12.82
CA VAL A 34 0.68 1.26 11.48
C VAL A 34 1.51 2.40 10.88
N ASN A 35 1.82 3.45 11.67
CA ASN A 35 2.68 4.55 11.22
C ASN A 35 4.11 4.07 10.91
N SER A 36 4.69 3.22 11.74
CA SER A 36 6.02 2.62 11.49
C SER A 36 6.02 1.79 10.20
N SER A 37 4.97 1.00 9.97
CA SER A 37 4.81 0.21 8.73
C SER A 37 4.65 1.09 7.50
N ARG A 38 3.92 2.23 7.61
CA ARG A 38 3.80 3.21 6.53
C ARG A 38 5.14 3.83 6.19
N LEU A 39 5.90 4.25 7.19
CA LEU A 39 7.24 4.80 7.01
C LEU A 39 8.19 3.78 6.37
N ALA A 40 8.16 2.53 6.82
CA ALA A 40 8.95 1.46 6.23
C ALA A 40 8.65 1.28 4.73
N LYS A 41 7.37 1.25 4.35
CA LYS A 41 6.94 1.17 2.95
C LYS A 41 7.44 2.37 2.12
N GLU A 42 7.35 3.58 2.66
CA GLU A 42 7.82 4.80 1.99
C GLU A 42 9.35 4.77 1.78
N LEU A 43 10.10 4.38 2.79
CA LEU A 43 11.57 4.26 2.70
C LEU A 43 12.00 3.16 1.72
N LEU A 44 11.33 2.00 1.71
CA LEU A 44 11.60 0.91 0.77
C LEU A 44 11.17 1.22 -0.68
N SER A 45 10.51 2.33 -0.92
CA SER A 45 10.27 2.82 -2.29
C SER A 45 11.53 3.43 -2.93
N SER A 46 12.55 3.78 -2.13
CA SER A 46 13.81 4.39 -2.59
C SER A 46 15.07 3.69 -2.08
N LYS A 47 14.93 2.69 -1.21
CA LYS A 47 16.04 1.93 -0.61
C LYS A 47 15.75 0.44 -0.72
N ASP A 48 16.78 -0.37 -0.96
CA ASP A 48 16.65 -1.82 -1.03
C ASP A 48 16.46 -2.46 0.33
N GLU A 49 16.98 -1.83 1.38
CA GLU A 49 16.96 -2.33 2.76
C GLU A 49 16.89 -1.17 3.74
N ILE A 50 16.20 -1.38 4.87
CA ILE A 50 16.11 -0.45 5.98
C ILE A 50 16.18 -1.19 7.32
N ILE A 51 16.54 -0.45 8.37
CA ILE A 51 16.34 -0.87 9.75
C ILE A 51 15.20 -0.02 10.33
N LEU A 52 14.17 -0.67 10.82
CA LEU A 52 12.99 -0.05 11.42
C LEU A 52 13.07 -0.21 12.94
N PRO A 53 13.32 0.87 13.69
CA PRO A 53 13.33 0.80 15.15
C PRO A 53 11.89 0.69 15.69
N LEU A 54 11.65 -0.35 16.49
CA LEU A 54 10.39 -0.62 17.17
C LEU A 54 10.58 -0.63 18.70
N HIS A 55 11.47 0.24 19.21
CA HIS A 55 11.84 0.34 20.63
C HIS A 55 10.67 0.63 21.56
N TYR A 56 9.53 1.04 21.01
CA TYR A 56 8.29 1.24 21.77
C TYR A 56 7.53 -0.07 22.05
N ILE A 57 7.94 -1.19 21.41
CA ILE A 57 7.39 -2.52 21.68
C ILE A 57 8.30 -3.26 22.66
N GLU A 58 9.60 -3.21 22.42
CA GLU A 58 10.62 -3.86 23.23
C GLU A 58 11.92 -3.03 23.13
N GLU A 59 12.63 -2.85 24.21
CA GLU A 59 13.92 -2.14 24.24
C GLU A 59 14.90 -2.77 23.24
N ASP A 60 15.58 -1.93 22.47
CA ASP A 60 16.53 -2.33 21.42
C ASP A 60 15.95 -3.22 20.31
N TYR A 61 14.62 -3.22 20.13
CA TYR A 61 13.99 -4.01 19.08
C TYR A 61 14.05 -3.29 17.73
N ASP A 62 15.00 -3.70 16.90
CA ASP A 62 15.20 -3.28 15.53
C ASP A 62 14.78 -4.38 14.55
N VAL A 63 14.02 -4.02 13.53
CA VAL A 63 13.60 -4.95 12.46
C VAL A 63 14.30 -4.55 11.16
N LYS A 64 15.07 -5.47 10.62
CA LYS A 64 15.66 -5.34 9.29
C LYS A 64 14.62 -5.74 8.26
N LEU A 65 14.35 -4.84 7.30
CA LEU A 65 13.35 -5.05 6.25
C LEU A 65 13.99 -4.77 4.89
N ASN A 66 13.57 -5.52 3.88
CA ASN A 66 13.99 -5.32 2.49
C ASN A 66 12.81 -5.31 1.52
N VAL A 67 13.08 -4.94 0.26
CA VAL A 67 12.07 -4.83 -0.79
C VAL A 67 11.36 -6.16 -1.05
N GLU A 68 12.06 -7.29 -0.97
CA GLU A 68 11.48 -8.62 -1.20
C GLU A 68 10.48 -9.00 -0.09
N GLU A 69 10.76 -8.65 1.15
CA GLU A 69 9.82 -8.86 2.26
C GLU A 69 8.59 -7.95 2.11
N LEU A 70 8.79 -6.68 1.71
CA LEU A 70 7.69 -5.78 1.39
C LEU A 70 6.83 -6.37 0.26
N LYS A 71 7.43 -6.81 -0.85
CA LYS A 71 6.74 -7.43 -1.97
C LYS A 71 5.95 -8.66 -1.52
N ARG A 72 6.55 -9.52 -0.69
CA ARG A 72 5.88 -10.70 -0.13
C ARG A 72 4.66 -10.33 0.71
N SER A 73 4.79 -9.30 1.54
CA SER A 73 3.66 -8.83 2.37
C SER A 73 2.51 -8.24 1.54
N MET A 74 2.82 -7.69 0.36
CA MET A 74 1.84 -7.13 -0.58
C MET A 74 1.23 -8.16 -1.53
N GLN A 75 1.69 -9.42 -1.53
CA GLN A 75 1.32 -10.43 -2.53
C GLN A 75 -0.20 -10.60 -2.70
N SER A 76 -0.94 -10.70 -1.61
CA SER A 76 -2.41 -10.88 -1.65
C SER A 76 -3.10 -9.67 -2.29
N TRP A 77 -2.68 -8.46 -1.92
CA TRP A 77 -3.19 -7.23 -2.48
C TRP A 77 -2.83 -7.09 -3.97
N LEU A 78 -1.58 -7.35 -4.35
CA LEU A 78 -1.13 -7.33 -5.74
C LEU A 78 -1.91 -8.33 -6.60
N SER A 79 -2.14 -9.55 -6.11
CA SER A 79 -2.93 -10.55 -6.81
C SER A 79 -4.36 -10.06 -7.07
N ARG A 80 -4.98 -9.40 -6.09
CA ARG A 80 -6.31 -8.82 -6.28
C ARG A 80 -6.31 -7.67 -7.28
N VAL A 81 -5.33 -6.78 -7.25
CA VAL A 81 -5.19 -5.70 -8.25
C VAL A 81 -5.06 -6.29 -9.65
N LYS A 82 -4.21 -7.29 -9.82
CA LYS A 82 -4.03 -8.00 -11.11
C LYS A 82 -5.34 -8.61 -11.61
N SER A 83 -6.08 -9.28 -10.73
CA SER A 83 -7.38 -9.85 -11.09
C SER A 83 -8.36 -8.78 -11.57
N LEU A 84 -8.44 -7.64 -10.88
CA LEU A 84 -9.31 -6.53 -11.28
C LEU A 84 -8.89 -5.91 -12.63
N VAL A 85 -7.58 -5.75 -12.86
CA VAL A 85 -7.08 -5.27 -14.16
C VAL A 85 -7.45 -6.22 -15.27
N THR A 86 -7.27 -7.54 -15.06
CA THR A 86 -7.66 -8.56 -16.04
C THR A 86 -9.15 -8.50 -16.33
N GLU A 87 -10.00 -8.43 -15.31
CA GLU A 87 -11.45 -8.31 -15.46
C GLU A 87 -11.86 -7.06 -16.23
N CYS A 88 -11.19 -5.92 -15.97
CA CYS A 88 -11.44 -4.69 -16.74
C CYS A 88 -11.09 -4.84 -18.22
N LEU A 89 -9.96 -5.50 -18.52
CA LEU A 89 -9.54 -5.74 -19.91
C LEU A 89 -10.49 -6.68 -20.65
N GLU A 90 -10.94 -7.74 -19.98
CA GLU A 90 -11.88 -8.71 -20.56
C GLU A 90 -13.27 -8.10 -20.85
N ASN A 91 -13.68 -7.12 -20.03
CA ASN A 91 -14.97 -6.43 -20.21
C ASN A 91 -14.86 -5.15 -21.07
N SER A 92 -13.67 -4.79 -21.54
CA SER A 92 -13.49 -3.64 -22.42
C SER A 92 -13.81 -3.99 -23.87
N SER A 93 -14.56 -3.14 -24.54
CA SER A 93 -14.87 -3.28 -25.97
C SER A 93 -13.68 -2.93 -26.87
N GLU A 94 -12.74 -2.17 -26.36
CA GLU A 94 -11.55 -1.70 -27.09
C GLU A 94 -10.28 -1.95 -26.27
N PRO A 95 -9.13 -2.22 -26.91
CA PRO A 95 -7.86 -2.38 -26.22
C PRO A 95 -7.45 -1.04 -25.57
N PRO A 96 -6.81 -1.07 -24.39
CA PRO A 96 -6.31 0.13 -23.76
C PRO A 96 -5.16 0.76 -24.56
N GLU A 97 -5.16 2.08 -24.65
CA GLU A 97 -4.09 2.83 -25.35
C GLU A 97 -2.97 3.26 -24.38
N MET A 98 -3.26 3.38 -23.09
CA MET A 98 -2.29 3.76 -22.07
C MET A 98 -2.68 3.25 -20.68
N LEU A 99 -1.72 3.17 -19.80
CA LEU A 99 -1.91 2.93 -18.38
C LEU A 99 -1.73 4.24 -17.62
N PHE A 100 -2.82 4.79 -17.07
CA PHE A 100 -2.76 5.97 -16.21
C PHE A 100 -2.80 5.56 -14.75
N ILE A 101 -1.80 5.97 -13.97
CA ILE A 101 -1.73 5.70 -12.53
C ILE A 101 -1.66 6.99 -11.72
N THR A 102 -2.37 7.01 -10.58
CA THR A 102 -2.41 8.15 -9.65
C THR A 102 -2.63 7.65 -8.22
N GLY A 103 -2.49 8.56 -7.24
CA GLY A 103 -2.62 8.25 -5.81
C GLY A 103 -1.32 7.72 -5.20
N GLY A 104 -1.24 7.70 -3.88
CA GLY A 104 0.00 7.39 -3.14
C GLY A 104 0.65 6.04 -3.48
N MET A 105 -0.14 5.03 -3.88
CA MET A 105 0.40 3.72 -4.29
C MET A 105 1.04 3.73 -5.68
N SER A 106 0.73 4.73 -6.52
CA SER A 106 1.40 4.90 -7.82
C SER A 106 2.89 5.24 -7.70
N LEU A 107 3.32 5.72 -6.53
CA LEU A 107 4.74 6.00 -6.25
C LEU A 107 5.55 4.74 -5.96
N SER A 108 4.89 3.60 -5.70
CA SER A 108 5.59 2.35 -5.39
C SER A 108 6.22 1.71 -6.64
N PRO A 109 7.55 1.52 -6.67
CA PRO A 109 8.21 0.83 -7.79
C PRO A 109 7.71 -0.61 -7.99
N ILE A 110 7.35 -1.29 -6.90
CA ILE A 110 6.77 -2.64 -6.93
C ILE A 110 5.47 -2.65 -7.73
N VAL A 111 4.57 -1.72 -7.42
CA VAL A 111 3.25 -1.63 -8.08
C VAL A 111 3.40 -1.29 -9.55
N LYS A 112 4.24 -0.29 -9.87
CA LYS A 112 4.53 0.09 -11.26
C LYS A 112 5.04 -1.10 -12.06
N LYS A 113 6.05 -1.80 -11.54
CA LYS A 113 6.63 -2.95 -12.19
C LYS A 113 5.60 -4.04 -12.43
N GLU A 114 4.82 -4.41 -11.42
CA GLU A 114 3.81 -5.48 -11.54
C GLU A 114 2.71 -5.16 -12.56
N LEU A 115 2.33 -3.88 -12.69
CA LEU A 115 1.36 -3.44 -13.70
C LEU A 115 1.96 -3.41 -15.11
N LEU A 116 3.19 -2.93 -15.28
CA LEU A 116 3.87 -2.91 -16.57
C LEU A 116 4.18 -4.33 -17.08
N ASP A 117 4.52 -5.26 -16.17
CA ASP A 117 4.73 -6.66 -16.51
C ASP A 117 3.43 -7.34 -17.02
N MET A 118 2.25 -6.89 -16.56
CA MET A 118 0.94 -7.35 -17.05
C MET A 118 0.55 -6.76 -18.40
N LEU A 119 0.98 -5.54 -18.69
CA LEU A 119 0.55 -4.73 -19.82
C LEU A 119 1.77 -4.30 -20.66
N PRO A 120 2.51 -5.27 -21.23
CA PRO A 120 3.73 -4.98 -21.96
C PRO A 120 3.44 -4.12 -23.20
N GLY A 121 4.22 -3.04 -23.36
CA GLY A 121 4.10 -2.14 -24.49
C GLY A 121 3.08 -1.00 -24.31
N LEU A 122 2.28 -0.99 -23.25
CA LEU A 122 1.43 0.16 -22.96
C LEU A 122 2.25 1.32 -22.38
N PRO A 123 2.08 2.56 -22.89
CA PRO A 123 2.68 3.74 -22.30
C PRO A 123 2.15 3.94 -20.89
N LEU A 124 3.05 4.20 -19.93
CA LEU A 124 2.71 4.58 -18.56
C LEU A 124 2.64 6.09 -18.46
N MET A 125 1.50 6.62 -18.01
CA MET A 125 1.32 8.02 -17.64
C MET A 125 1.07 8.11 -16.13
N GLU A 126 1.83 8.97 -15.48
CA GLU A 126 1.72 9.22 -14.04
C GLU A 126 0.99 10.54 -13.79
N GLY A 127 -0.12 10.51 -13.06
CA GLY A 127 -0.79 11.69 -12.56
C GLY A 127 -0.19 12.18 -11.24
N ASP A 128 -0.54 13.40 -10.85
CA ASP A 128 -0.17 13.89 -9.51
C ASP A 128 -0.78 12.98 -8.45
N ALA A 129 0.09 12.39 -7.62
CA ALA A 129 -0.30 11.39 -6.64
C ALA A 129 -1.19 11.94 -5.51
N PHE A 130 -1.15 13.25 -5.26
CA PHE A 130 -1.79 13.87 -4.10
C PHE A 130 -2.79 14.97 -4.47
N ASN A 131 -2.59 15.70 -5.57
CA ASN A 131 -3.38 16.88 -5.94
C ASN A 131 -4.50 16.61 -6.94
N SER A 132 -4.52 15.45 -7.62
CA SER A 132 -5.51 15.13 -8.68
C SER A 132 -6.96 15.30 -8.23
N VAL A 133 -7.27 14.98 -6.96
CA VAL A 133 -8.63 15.16 -6.40
C VAL A 133 -8.96 16.64 -6.25
N CYS A 134 -8.02 17.45 -5.72
CA CYS A 134 -8.21 18.88 -5.53
C CYS A 134 -8.36 19.60 -6.86
N GLU A 135 -7.57 19.24 -7.86
CA GLU A 135 -7.68 19.77 -9.23
C GLU A 135 -9.03 19.42 -9.86
N GLY A 136 -9.45 18.16 -9.76
CA GLY A 136 -10.75 17.71 -10.25
C GLY A 136 -11.91 18.45 -9.60
N LEU A 137 -11.88 18.65 -8.29
CA LEU A 137 -12.87 19.44 -7.55
C LEU A 137 -12.86 20.91 -7.97
N GLY A 138 -11.67 21.49 -8.18
CA GLY A 138 -11.52 22.87 -8.68
C GLY A 138 -12.13 23.07 -10.06
N ILE A 139 -11.86 22.15 -10.99
CA ILE A 139 -12.45 22.15 -12.34
C ILE A 139 -13.98 22.04 -12.27
N GLN A 140 -14.50 21.14 -11.42
CA GLN A 140 -15.94 20.96 -11.27
C GLN A 140 -16.61 22.19 -10.66
N ALA A 141 -16.01 22.79 -9.64
CA ALA A 141 -16.51 24.04 -9.03
C ALA A 141 -16.56 25.17 -10.03
N ALA A 142 -15.55 25.34 -10.88
CA ALA A 142 -15.51 26.35 -11.93
C ALA A 142 -16.63 26.14 -12.97
N LYS A 143 -16.89 24.89 -13.38
CA LYS A 143 -18.00 24.56 -14.29
C LYS A 143 -19.37 24.90 -13.70
N LEU A 144 -19.60 24.59 -12.44
CA LEU A 144 -20.86 24.86 -11.74
C LEU A 144 -21.08 26.39 -11.58
N SER A 145 -20.03 27.13 -11.23
CA SER A 145 -20.09 28.60 -11.11
C SER A 145 -20.45 29.28 -12.44
N ASN A 146 -19.84 28.84 -13.53
CA ASN A 146 -20.15 29.42 -14.87
C ASN A 146 -21.56 29.09 -15.33
N ASN A 147 -22.13 27.93 -14.99
CA ASN A 147 -23.50 27.57 -15.32
C ASN A 147 -24.55 28.28 -14.44
N SER A 148 -24.16 28.88 -13.33
CA SER A 148 -25.06 29.59 -12.41
C SER A 148 -25.22 31.07 -12.79
N LEU A 149 -24.46 31.57 -13.79
CA LEU A 149 -24.46 32.95 -14.28
C LEU A 149 -25.21 33.12 -15.61
N THR A 150 -25.83 32.05 -16.13
CA THR A 150 -26.71 32.03 -17.31
C THR A 150 -28.14 31.73 -16.88
#